data_06b94173f21b4024a41832b57eb29cb3
#
_entry.id   06b94173f21b4024a41832b57eb29cb3
#
_cell.length_a   1.000
_cell.length_b   1.000
_cell.length_c   1.000
_cell.angle_alpha   90.00
_cell.angle_beta   90.00
_cell.angle_gamma   90.00
#
_symmetry.space_group_name_H-M   'P 1'
#
loop_
_entity.id
_entity.type
_entity.pdbx_description
1 polymer ?
#
loop_
_entity_poly.entity_id
_entity_poly.type
_entity_poly.pdbx_seq_one_letter_code
_entity_poly.pdbx_strand_id
1 'polypeptide(L)'
;MRKSIGFLTVTACLFGAPDAKDRREAAKRLTEASTVLSEIMNAGDKGIPQDLLEKAQCAVIVPGLKKGAFIVGGQFGKGFISCRGAGDRGWSAPAAIKVEGGSVGFQIGGSETDVIMLVMNQRGADRLMQSEFTLGGEGEVAAGPVGRTASAQTDAKLSAEMLSWSRSRGVFAGIALKGTTLRADRGENEVLYGKGLETRDVVMGKVSPTPEGQKLISALSQRSPAEKH
;
A
#
# COMPACT_ATOMS: atom_id res chain seq x y z
N MET A 1 7.56 62.93 -31.32
CA MET A 1 8.28 61.78 -30.87
C MET A 1 7.45 61.14 -29.74
N ARG A 2 6.64 60.11 -30.04
CA ARG A 2 5.80 59.34 -29.05
C ARG A 2 6.55 58.09 -28.65
N LYS A 3 6.94 57.98 -27.38
CA LYS A 3 7.54 56.78 -26.80
C LYS A 3 6.40 55.86 -26.35
N SER A 4 6.20 54.73 -27.04
CA SER A 4 5.33 53.63 -26.59
C SER A 4 6.03 52.83 -25.51
N ILE A 5 5.47 52.80 -24.31
CA ILE A 5 5.90 51.94 -23.22
C ILE A 5 5.11 50.65 -23.37
N GLY A 6 5.78 49.57 -23.79
CA GLY A 6 5.22 48.24 -23.82
C GLY A 6 5.11 47.65 -22.41
N PHE A 7 3.87 47.39 -21.99
CA PHE A 7 3.58 46.69 -20.73
C PHE A 7 3.76 45.18 -20.94
N LEU A 8 4.82 44.62 -20.38
CA LEU A 8 5.07 43.17 -20.41
C LEU A 8 4.26 42.53 -19.27
N THR A 9 3.10 41.96 -19.58
CA THR A 9 2.30 41.20 -18.64
C THR A 9 2.96 39.84 -18.44
N VAL A 10 3.64 39.67 -17.31
CA VAL A 10 4.12 38.37 -16.84
C VAL A 10 2.92 37.61 -16.29
N THR A 11 2.39 36.67 -17.07
CA THR A 11 1.38 35.72 -16.61
C THR A 11 2.08 34.69 -15.70
N ALA A 12 2.03 34.91 -14.39
CA ALA A 12 2.46 33.91 -13.39
C ALA A 12 1.48 32.74 -13.45
N CYS A 13 1.92 31.59 -14.00
CA CYS A 13 1.23 30.31 -13.84
C CYS A 13 1.27 29.95 -12.36
N LEU A 14 0.18 30.18 -11.65
CA LEU A 14 -0.09 29.67 -10.32
C LEU A 14 -0.27 28.14 -10.44
N PHE A 15 0.80 27.40 -10.40
CA PHE A 15 0.76 25.97 -10.10
C PHE A 15 0.32 25.85 -8.64
N GLY A 16 -0.94 25.53 -8.42
CA GLY A 16 -1.51 25.37 -7.08
C GLY A 16 -0.68 24.37 -6.25
N ALA A 17 -0.24 24.81 -5.08
CA ALA A 17 0.29 23.88 -4.07
C ALA A 17 -0.82 22.85 -3.74
N PRO A 18 -0.46 21.58 -3.42
CA PRO A 18 -1.45 20.58 -3.02
C PRO A 18 -2.28 21.11 -1.85
N ASP A 19 -3.59 20.86 -1.89
CA ASP A 19 -4.52 21.36 -0.88
C ASP A 19 -4.10 20.83 0.51
N ALA A 20 -4.10 21.73 1.49
CA ALA A 20 -3.82 21.37 2.88
C ALA A 20 -4.77 20.30 3.43
N LYS A 21 -5.97 20.18 2.85
CA LYS A 21 -6.93 19.11 3.16
C LYS A 21 -6.43 17.76 2.66
N ASP A 22 -5.99 17.68 1.40
CA ASP A 22 -5.50 16.43 0.81
C ASP A 22 -4.28 15.91 1.56
N ARG A 23 -3.38 16.81 1.95
CA ARG A 23 -2.21 16.46 2.78
C ARG A 23 -2.61 15.90 4.13
N ARG A 24 -3.61 16.47 4.80
CA ARG A 24 -4.11 15.96 6.09
C ARG A 24 -4.78 14.60 5.94
N GLU A 25 -5.53 14.38 4.86
CA GLU A 25 -6.17 13.08 4.60
C GLU A 25 -5.14 11.99 4.30
N ALA A 26 -4.11 12.29 3.52
CA ALA A 26 -3.01 11.36 3.26
C ALA A 26 -2.23 11.03 4.55
N ALA A 27 -1.91 12.03 5.37
CA ALA A 27 -1.23 11.88 6.66
C ALA A 27 -2.05 11.02 7.64
N LYS A 28 -3.36 11.25 7.71
CA LYS A 28 -4.29 10.45 8.52
C LYS A 28 -4.26 9.00 8.07
N ARG A 29 -4.37 8.73 6.76
CA ARG A 29 -4.34 7.37 6.21
C ARG A 29 -3.00 6.66 6.45
N LEU A 30 -1.87 7.36 6.39
CA LEU A 30 -0.56 6.81 6.77
C LEU A 30 -0.53 6.39 8.25
N THR A 31 -1.12 7.19 9.13
CA THR A 31 -1.24 6.86 10.55
C THR A 31 -2.14 5.64 10.76
N GLU A 32 -3.27 5.57 10.07
CA GLU A 32 -4.17 4.41 10.09
C GLU A 32 -3.47 3.14 9.58
N ALA A 33 -2.70 3.24 8.50
CA ALA A 33 -1.91 2.11 7.98
C ALA A 33 -0.90 1.59 9.02
N SER A 34 -0.22 2.48 9.75
CA SER A 34 0.69 2.11 10.82
C SER A 34 -0.02 1.40 11.98
N THR A 35 -1.22 1.87 12.31
CA THR A 35 -2.06 1.28 13.36
C THR A 35 -2.52 -0.12 12.96
N VAL A 36 -3.05 -0.28 11.73
CA VAL A 36 -3.50 -1.57 11.18
C VAL A 36 -2.37 -2.60 11.20
N LEU A 37 -1.17 -2.21 10.74
CA LEU A 37 0.00 -3.09 10.79
C LEU A 37 0.35 -3.50 12.23
N SER A 38 0.40 -2.54 13.14
CA SER A 38 0.74 -2.81 14.53
C SER A 38 -0.26 -3.73 15.21
N GLU A 39 -1.54 -3.55 14.95
CA GLU A 39 -2.61 -4.38 15.52
C GLU A 39 -2.56 -5.83 15.01
N ILE A 40 -2.36 -6.04 13.71
CA ILE A 40 -2.28 -7.40 13.17
C ILE A 40 -1.02 -8.12 13.66
N MET A 41 0.11 -7.42 13.76
CA MET A 41 1.35 -8.00 14.26
C MET A 41 1.31 -8.28 15.77
N ASN A 42 0.45 -7.60 16.53
CA ASN A 42 0.22 -7.82 17.95
C ASN A 42 -0.91 -8.84 18.23
N ALA A 43 -1.60 -9.34 17.23
CA ALA A 43 -2.74 -10.25 17.39
C ALA A 43 -2.34 -11.69 17.83
N GLY A 44 -1.07 -11.94 18.11
CA GLY A 44 -0.55 -13.22 18.55
C GLY A 44 -0.81 -14.35 17.54
N ASP A 45 -1.49 -15.42 17.99
CA ASP A 45 -1.78 -16.58 17.15
C ASP A 45 -2.82 -16.31 16.03
N LYS A 46 -3.38 -15.09 15.98
CA LYS A 46 -4.32 -14.66 14.93
C LYS A 46 -3.71 -13.63 13.97
N GLY A 47 -2.45 -13.28 14.19
CA GLY A 47 -1.73 -12.29 13.38
C GLY A 47 -1.01 -12.89 12.16
N ILE A 48 -0.30 -12.02 11.46
CA ILE A 48 0.64 -12.43 10.41
C ILE A 48 1.86 -13.06 11.07
N PRO A 49 2.30 -14.26 10.64
CA PRO A 49 3.56 -14.84 11.09
C PRO A 49 4.73 -13.89 10.82
N GLN A 50 5.56 -13.67 11.83
CA GLN A 50 6.67 -12.71 11.74
C GLN A 50 7.68 -13.09 10.66
N ASP A 51 7.97 -14.37 10.50
CA ASP A 51 8.89 -14.90 9.48
C ASP A 51 8.44 -14.59 8.04
N LEU A 52 7.12 -14.44 7.81
CA LEU A 52 6.60 -14.01 6.50
C LEU A 52 6.86 -12.52 6.25
N LEU A 53 6.71 -11.68 7.27
CA LEU A 53 7.05 -10.26 7.13
C LEU A 53 8.57 -10.06 6.95
N GLU A 54 9.39 -10.87 7.62
CA GLU A 54 10.85 -10.86 7.48
C GLU A 54 11.29 -11.22 6.06
N LYS A 55 10.62 -12.18 5.42
CA LYS A 55 10.90 -12.62 4.04
C LYS A 55 10.26 -11.73 2.97
N ALA A 56 9.33 -10.85 3.33
CA ALA A 56 8.61 -10.04 2.37
C ALA A 56 9.50 -8.99 1.71
N GLN A 57 9.39 -8.85 0.40
CA GLN A 57 10.04 -7.80 -0.40
C GLN A 57 9.30 -6.47 -0.28
N CYS A 58 7.97 -6.51 -0.25
CA CYS A 58 7.15 -5.32 -0.02
C CYS A 58 5.97 -5.65 0.90
N ALA A 59 5.51 -4.64 1.62
CA ALA A 59 4.27 -4.64 2.39
C ALA A 59 3.31 -3.62 1.81
N VAL A 60 2.06 -4.03 1.57
CA VAL A 60 0.97 -3.18 1.10
C VAL A 60 -0.08 -3.14 2.20
N ILE A 61 -0.44 -1.95 2.66
CA ILE A 61 -1.43 -1.74 3.72
C ILE A 61 -2.52 -0.82 3.21
N VAL A 62 -3.76 -1.30 3.22
CA VAL A 62 -4.96 -0.60 2.77
C VAL A 62 -5.95 -0.50 3.94
N PRO A 63 -5.92 0.60 4.70
CA PRO A 63 -6.92 0.85 5.73
C PRO A 63 -8.29 1.08 5.10
N GLY A 64 -9.33 0.52 5.69
CA GLY A 64 -10.70 0.83 5.35
C GLY A 64 -11.08 0.57 3.89
N LEU A 65 -10.68 -0.58 3.30
CA LEU A 65 -11.14 -1.00 1.98
C LEU A 65 -12.65 -1.15 1.99
N LYS A 66 -13.35 -0.34 1.23
CA LYS A 66 -14.80 -0.35 1.12
C LYS A 66 -15.25 -1.37 0.08
N LYS A 67 -16.19 -2.19 0.47
CA LYS A 67 -16.90 -3.13 -0.43
C LYS A 67 -18.37 -2.78 -0.44
N GLY A 68 -18.93 -2.60 -1.63
CA GLY A 68 -20.36 -2.37 -1.82
C GLY A 68 -20.90 -3.33 -2.86
N ALA A 69 -22.05 -3.97 -2.58
CA ALA A 69 -22.71 -4.86 -3.53
C ALA A 69 -24.22 -4.62 -3.52
N PHE A 70 -24.81 -4.54 -4.72
CA PHE A 70 -26.26 -4.54 -4.89
C PHE A 70 -26.76 -5.62 -5.86
N ILE A 71 -26.03 -6.01 -6.82
CA ILE A 71 -26.17 -7.17 -7.74
C ILE A 71 -24.77 -7.46 -8.31
N VAL A 72 -24.03 -6.40 -8.64
CA VAL A 72 -22.62 -6.44 -8.95
C VAL A 72 -21.92 -5.62 -7.90
N GLY A 73 -20.93 -6.20 -7.21
CA GLY A 73 -20.19 -5.53 -6.16
C GLY A 73 -18.94 -4.87 -6.70
N GLY A 74 -18.58 -3.74 -6.10
CA GLY A 74 -17.29 -3.07 -6.27
C GLY A 74 -16.53 -3.00 -4.96
N GLN A 75 -15.23 -2.96 -5.05
CA GLN A 75 -14.36 -2.64 -3.92
C GLN A 75 -13.44 -1.49 -4.30
N PHE A 76 -13.26 -0.58 -3.36
CA PHE A 76 -12.43 0.60 -3.54
C PHE A 76 -11.72 0.95 -2.23
N GLY A 77 -10.45 1.27 -2.31
CA GLY A 77 -9.66 1.74 -1.19
C GLY A 77 -8.39 2.46 -1.63
N LYS A 78 -7.77 3.14 -0.68
CA LYS A 78 -6.46 3.74 -0.82
C LYS A 78 -5.55 3.21 0.27
N GLY A 79 -4.29 3.05 -0.06
CA GLY A 79 -3.29 2.54 0.88
C GLY A 79 -1.89 2.88 0.46
N PHE A 80 -0.94 2.18 1.04
CA PHE A 80 0.48 2.44 0.82
C PHE A 80 1.24 1.15 0.59
N ILE A 81 2.25 1.24 -0.27
CA ILE A 81 3.26 0.21 -0.46
C ILE A 81 4.61 0.72 0.05
N SER A 82 5.30 -0.10 0.83
CA SER A 82 6.70 0.10 1.21
C SER A 82 7.47 -1.17 0.88
N CYS A 83 8.64 -1.02 0.27
CA CYS A 83 9.47 -2.14 -0.15
C CYS A 83 10.84 -2.10 0.53
N ARG A 84 11.52 -3.24 0.59
CA ARG A 84 12.89 -3.30 1.07
C ARG A 84 13.82 -2.61 0.08
N GLY A 85 14.75 -1.85 0.61
CA GLY A 85 15.84 -1.26 -0.19
C GLY A 85 16.79 -2.34 -0.72
N ALA A 86 17.43 -2.05 -1.84
CA ALA A 86 18.44 -2.95 -2.39
C ALA A 86 19.52 -3.29 -1.35
N GLY A 87 19.82 -4.58 -1.16
CA GLY A 87 20.75 -5.07 -0.14
C GLY A 87 20.16 -4.99 1.29
N ASP A 88 18.85 -5.15 1.42
CA ASP A 88 18.09 -5.16 2.69
C ASP A 88 18.36 -3.96 3.62
N ARG A 89 18.47 -2.76 3.01
CA ARG A 89 18.73 -1.49 3.72
C ARG A 89 17.54 -0.95 4.49
N GLY A 90 16.58 -1.81 4.86
CA GLY A 90 15.35 -1.45 5.55
C GLY A 90 14.21 -1.11 4.60
N TRP A 91 13.17 -0.49 5.13
CA TRP A 91 11.94 -0.20 4.39
C TRP A 91 11.97 1.18 3.74
N SER A 92 11.45 1.28 2.52
CA SER A 92 11.37 2.52 1.75
C SER A 92 10.31 3.49 2.28
N ALA A 93 10.36 4.73 1.82
CA ALA A 93 9.23 5.65 1.96
C ALA A 93 7.95 5.01 1.38
N PRO A 94 6.80 5.13 2.07
CA PRO A 94 5.55 4.54 1.60
C PRO A 94 4.98 5.28 0.41
N ALA A 95 4.83 4.61 -0.73
CA ALA A 95 4.17 5.16 -1.91
C ALA A 95 2.65 4.90 -1.85
N ALA A 96 1.87 5.91 -2.22
CA ALA A 96 0.41 5.81 -2.25
C ALA A 96 -0.08 4.97 -3.43
N ILE A 97 -1.07 4.13 -3.16
CA ILE A 97 -1.74 3.27 -4.14
C ILE A 97 -3.26 3.34 -3.99
N LYS A 98 -3.96 3.02 -5.08
CA LYS A 98 -5.41 2.75 -5.11
C LYS A 98 -5.65 1.27 -5.31
N VAL A 99 -6.71 0.79 -4.68
CA VAL A 99 -7.21 -0.58 -4.83
C VAL A 99 -8.61 -0.50 -5.38
N GLU A 100 -8.81 -1.11 -6.54
CA GLU A 100 -10.10 -1.12 -7.24
C GLU A 100 -10.39 -2.54 -7.72
N GLY A 101 -11.66 -2.95 -7.72
CA GLY A 101 -11.99 -4.28 -8.23
C GLY A 101 -13.49 -4.55 -8.22
N GLY A 102 -13.88 -5.49 -9.09
CA GLY A 102 -15.21 -6.07 -9.03
C GLY A 102 -15.26 -7.14 -7.94
N SER A 103 -16.33 -7.20 -7.17
CA SER A 103 -16.64 -8.32 -6.30
C SER A 103 -17.93 -8.98 -6.81
N VAL A 104 -17.84 -10.26 -7.12
CA VAL A 104 -19.03 -11.07 -7.39
C VAL A 104 -19.44 -11.71 -6.08
N GLY A 105 -20.56 -11.29 -5.51
CA GLY A 105 -21.05 -11.87 -4.27
C GLY A 105 -22.43 -11.35 -3.93
N PHE A 106 -23.31 -12.26 -3.50
CA PHE A 106 -24.65 -11.97 -3.03
C PHE A 106 -24.62 -11.36 -1.62
N GLN A 107 -24.06 -10.16 -1.49
CA GLN A 107 -24.12 -9.43 -0.22
C GLN A 107 -24.78 -8.07 -0.46
N ILE A 108 -26.00 -7.91 0.07
CA ILE A 108 -26.65 -6.61 0.16
C ILE A 108 -26.03 -5.89 1.35
N GLY A 109 -25.25 -4.83 1.10
CA GLY A 109 -24.67 -4.00 2.15
C GLY A 109 -23.28 -3.49 1.82
N GLY A 110 -22.85 -2.49 2.58
CA GLY A 110 -21.48 -1.97 2.58
C GLY A 110 -20.67 -2.60 3.72
N SER A 111 -19.43 -2.96 3.47
CA SER A 111 -18.47 -3.35 4.51
C SER A 111 -17.17 -2.58 4.35
N GLU A 112 -16.53 -2.31 5.47
CA GLU A 112 -15.21 -1.70 5.53
C GLU A 112 -14.26 -2.70 6.17
N THR A 113 -13.10 -2.90 5.55
CA THR A 113 -12.15 -3.94 5.92
C THR A 113 -10.74 -3.44 5.70
N ASP A 114 -9.88 -3.58 6.68
CA ASP A 114 -8.46 -3.34 6.46
C ASP A 114 -7.84 -4.54 5.73
N VAL A 115 -6.92 -4.24 4.83
CA VAL A 115 -6.22 -5.27 4.05
C VAL A 115 -4.72 -5.08 4.18
N ILE A 116 -4.01 -6.16 4.41
CA ILE A 116 -2.55 -6.22 4.34
C ILE A 116 -2.16 -7.28 3.30
N MET A 117 -1.20 -6.94 2.45
CA MET A 117 -0.61 -7.88 1.50
C MET A 117 0.91 -7.86 1.67
N LEU A 118 1.52 -9.03 1.70
CA LEU A 118 2.96 -9.20 1.65
C LEU A 118 3.35 -9.75 0.28
N VAL A 119 4.31 -9.08 -0.34
CA VAL A 119 4.91 -9.50 -1.60
C VAL A 119 6.13 -10.33 -1.28
N MET A 120 6.10 -11.61 -1.65
CA MET A 120 7.06 -12.61 -1.17
C MET A 120 8.31 -12.76 -2.04
N ASN A 121 8.27 -12.21 -3.27
CA ASN A 121 9.40 -12.33 -4.19
C ASN A 121 9.58 -11.07 -5.05
N GLN A 122 10.76 -10.98 -5.67
CA GLN A 122 11.14 -9.83 -6.50
C GLN A 122 10.21 -9.64 -7.70
N ARG A 123 9.73 -10.75 -8.30
CA ARG A 123 8.81 -10.68 -9.46
C ARG A 123 7.51 -9.96 -9.09
N GLY A 124 6.92 -10.30 -7.94
CA GLY A 124 5.74 -9.61 -7.43
C GLY A 124 6.01 -8.14 -7.12
N ALA A 125 7.19 -7.81 -6.55
CA ALA A 125 7.59 -6.44 -6.29
C ALA A 125 7.73 -5.63 -7.60
N ASP A 126 8.38 -6.18 -8.63
CA ASP A 126 8.57 -5.52 -9.92
C ASP A 126 7.23 -5.27 -10.63
N ARG A 127 6.27 -6.18 -10.50
CA ARG A 127 4.91 -6.02 -11.04
C ARG A 127 4.16 -4.89 -10.32
N LEU A 128 4.22 -4.83 -8.99
CA LEU A 128 3.59 -3.75 -8.22
C LEU A 128 4.17 -2.36 -8.47
N MET A 129 5.40 -2.28 -8.99
CA MET A 129 6.01 -1.03 -9.41
C MET A 129 5.55 -0.55 -10.79
N GLN A 130 4.73 -1.34 -11.51
CA GLN A 130 4.06 -0.90 -12.72
C GLN A 130 2.91 0.06 -12.38
N SER A 131 2.41 0.78 -13.36
CA SER A 131 1.31 1.74 -13.15
C SER A 131 0.00 1.07 -12.72
N GLU A 132 -0.18 -0.19 -13.07
CA GLU A 132 -1.35 -1.00 -12.80
C GLU A 132 -0.97 -2.48 -12.70
N PHE A 133 -1.58 -3.20 -11.75
CA PHE A 133 -1.37 -4.61 -11.54
C PHE A 133 -2.66 -5.29 -11.05
N THR A 134 -3.10 -6.35 -11.72
CA THR A 134 -4.31 -7.11 -11.37
C THR A 134 -3.96 -8.43 -10.67
N LEU A 135 -4.45 -8.56 -9.44
CA LEU A 135 -4.26 -9.75 -8.59
C LEU A 135 -5.01 -10.97 -9.17
N GLY A 136 -4.30 -12.07 -9.30
CA GLY A 136 -4.85 -13.33 -9.82
C GLY A 136 -4.96 -13.42 -11.34
N GLY A 137 -4.75 -12.31 -12.07
CA GLY A 137 -4.60 -12.29 -13.52
C GLY A 137 -3.14 -12.24 -13.94
N GLU A 138 -2.39 -11.30 -13.37
CA GLU A 138 -0.99 -11.04 -13.72
C GLU A 138 -0.01 -11.58 -12.66
N GLY A 139 -0.51 -11.94 -11.47
CA GLY A 139 0.28 -12.49 -10.37
C GLY A 139 -0.52 -13.35 -9.43
N GLU A 140 0.11 -14.39 -8.90
CA GLU A 140 -0.52 -15.32 -7.99
C GLU A 140 -0.69 -14.69 -6.61
N VAL A 141 -1.95 -14.58 -6.14
CA VAL A 141 -2.29 -14.12 -4.81
C VAL A 141 -2.99 -15.22 -4.03
N ALA A 142 -2.50 -15.51 -2.84
CA ALA A 142 -3.08 -16.49 -1.93
C ALA A 142 -3.55 -15.85 -0.64
N ALA A 143 -4.48 -16.52 0.04
CA ALA A 143 -4.84 -16.19 1.41
C ALA A 143 -3.66 -16.47 2.33
N GLY A 144 -3.24 -15.46 3.09
CA GLY A 144 -2.14 -15.60 4.03
C GLY A 144 -2.51 -16.52 5.20
N PRO A 145 -1.58 -17.32 5.69
CA PRO A 145 -1.79 -18.15 6.87
C PRO A 145 -1.88 -17.27 8.14
N VAL A 146 -2.62 -17.73 9.14
CA VAL A 146 -2.70 -17.07 10.45
C VAL A 146 -2.18 -18.02 11.54
N GLY A 147 -1.46 -17.45 12.52
CA GLY A 147 -0.98 -18.18 13.68
C GLY A 147 0.40 -18.83 13.52
N ARG A 148 0.97 -19.24 14.65
CA ARG A 148 2.33 -19.81 14.74
C ARG A 148 2.47 -21.16 14.04
N THR A 149 1.40 -21.91 13.88
CA THR A 149 1.40 -23.22 13.20
C THR A 149 1.37 -23.12 11.68
N ALA A 150 1.32 -21.91 11.15
CA ALA A 150 1.27 -21.65 9.72
C ALA A 150 2.56 -22.06 8.97
N SER A 151 3.68 -22.21 9.67
CA SER A 151 4.97 -22.60 9.07
C SER A 151 4.95 -23.95 8.34
N ALA A 152 4.19 -24.93 8.84
CA ALA A 152 4.12 -26.26 8.23
C ALA A 152 3.25 -26.34 6.95
N GLN A 153 2.33 -25.37 6.74
CA GLN A 153 1.50 -25.29 5.52
C GLN A 153 2.10 -24.34 4.48
N THR A 154 3.24 -23.76 4.78
CA THR A 154 3.81 -22.62 4.06
C THR A 154 4.48 -23.05 2.75
N ASP A 155 4.99 -24.28 2.65
CA ASP A 155 5.76 -24.72 1.49
C ASP A 155 4.94 -24.73 0.17
N ALA A 156 3.66 -25.08 0.22
CA ALA A 156 2.77 -25.04 -0.94
C ALA A 156 2.21 -23.64 -1.24
N LYS A 157 2.22 -22.71 -0.24
CA LYS A 157 1.73 -21.34 -0.39
C LYS A 157 2.84 -20.32 -0.64
N LEU A 158 4.10 -20.68 -0.39
CA LEU A 158 5.27 -19.85 -0.67
C LEU A 158 5.56 -19.71 -2.18
N SER A 159 4.88 -20.49 -3.03
CA SER A 159 4.91 -20.27 -4.48
C SER A 159 4.11 -19.04 -4.89
N ALA A 160 3.15 -18.58 -4.07
CA ALA A 160 2.39 -17.38 -4.34
C ALA A 160 3.29 -16.14 -4.29
N GLU A 161 3.16 -15.27 -5.29
CA GLU A 161 3.90 -14.01 -5.31
C GLU A 161 3.45 -13.06 -4.20
N MET A 162 2.19 -13.18 -3.77
CA MET A 162 1.59 -12.36 -2.72
C MET A 162 0.74 -13.16 -1.76
N LEU A 163 0.82 -12.79 -0.50
CA LEU A 163 -0.04 -13.30 0.58
C LEU A 163 -0.91 -12.14 1.10
N SER A 164 -2.18 -12.38 1.35
CA SER A 164 -3.08 -11.31 1.79
C SER A 164 -3.95 -11.69 2.98
N TRP A 165 -4.19 -10.72 3.82
CA TRP A 165 -5.02 -10.79 5.03
C TRP A 165 -6.01 -9.65 5.06
N SER A 166 -7.16 -9.89 5.68
CA SER A 166 -8.12 -8.85 6.00
C SER A 166 -8.43 -8.79 7.48
N ARG A 167 -8.77 -7.60 7.95
CA ARG A 167 -9.35 -7.39 9.26
C ARG A 167 -10.74 -6.82 9.12
N SER A 168 -11.71 -7.52 9.69
CA SER A 168 -13.07 -7.02 9.81
C SER A 168 -13.55 -7.20 11.24
N ARG A 169 -14.06 -6.14 11.88
CA ARG A 169 -14.54 -6.14 13.26
C ARG A 169 -13.54 -6.74 14.27
N GLY A 170 -12.26 -6.44 14.11
CA GLY A 170 -11.19 -6.93 15.01
C GLY A 170 -10.76 -8.38 14.81
N VAL A 171 -11.31 -9.09 13.83
CA VAL A 171 -10.89 -10.45 13.47
C VAL A 171 -10.04 -10.41 12.21
N PHE A 172 -8.87 -11.05 12.27
CA PHE A 172 -7.98 -11.23 11.12
C PHE A 172 -8.19 -12.58 10.47
N ALA A 173 -8.17 -12.61 9.15
CA ALA A 173 -8.25 -13.83 8.35
C ALA A 173 -7.47 -13.65 7.04
N GLY A 174 -6.88 -14.74 6.55
CA GLY A 174 -6.35 -14.77 5.20
C GLY A 174 -7.47 -14.66 4.18
N ILE A 175 -7.27 -13.86 3.14
CA ILE A 175 -8.23 -13.67 2.06
C ILE A 175 -7.55 -13.81 0.70
N ALA A 176 -8.30 -14.21 -0.32
CA ALA A 176 -7.86 -14.15 -1.70
C ALA A 176 -8.51 -12.93 -2.39
N LEU A 177 -7.66 -12.05 -2.93
CA LEU A 177 -8.09 -10.80 -3.56
C LEU A 177 -8.06 -10.90 -5.10
N LYS A 178 -8.47 -12.04 -5.67
CA LYS A 178 -8.50 -12.23 -7.12
C LYS A 178 -9.42 -11.21 -7.81
N GLY A 179 -8.97 -10.67 -8.95
CA GLY A 179 -9.71 -9.67 -9.71
C GLY A 179 -9.64 -8.25 -9.11
N THR A 180 -8.78 -8.05 -8.12
CA THR A 180 -8.50 -6.73 -7.56
C THR A 180 -7.32 -6.10 -8.29
N THR A 181 -7.46 -4.86 -8.70
CA THR A 181 -6.40 -4.09 -9.37
C THR A 181 -5.79 -3.10 -8.40
N LEU A 182 -4.47 -3.10 -8.33
CA LEU A 182 -3.68 -2.09 -7.63
C LEU A 182 -3.12 -1.10 -8.64
N ARG A 183 -3.27 0.19 -8.36
CA ARG A 183 -2.77 1.28 -9.20
C ARG A 183 -1.99 2.28 -8.38
N ALA A 184 -0.99 2.91 -8.99
CA ALA A 184 -0.33 4.08 -8.39
C ALA A 184 -1.34 5.20 -8.13
N ASP A 185 -1.40 5.75 -6.92
CA ASP A 185 -2.12 7.00 -6.65
C ASP A 185 -1.16 8.18 -6.85
N ARG A 186 -0.97 8.58 -8.12
CA ARG A 186 -0.08 9.68 -8.49
C ARG A 186 -0.46 10.97 -7.77
N GLY A 187 -1.76 11.28 -7.67
CA GLY A 187 -2.22 12.49 -7.00
C GLY A 187 -1.83 12.52 -5.52
N GLU A 188 -1.99 11.41 -4.81
CA GLU A 188 -1.60 11.34 -3.41
C GLU A 188 -0.07 11.29 -3.23
N ASN A 189 0.67 10.65 -4.15
CA ASN A 189 2.14 10.73 -4.15
C ASN A 189 2.64 12.16 -4.37
N GLU A 190 1.99 12.93 -5.27
CA GLU A 190 2.32 14.36 -5.47
C GLU A 190 2.03 15.19 -4.22
N VAL A 191 0.95 14.89 -3.49
CA VAL A 191 0.61 15.55 -2.23
C VAL A 191 1.67 15.29 -1.16
N LEU A 192 2.18 14.05 -1.08
CA LEU A 192 3.14 13.63 -0.06
C LEU A 192 4.57 14.05 -0.39
N TYR A 193 4.99 13.93 -1.64
CA TYR A 193 6.40 13.98 -2.04
C TYR A 193 6.71 15.03 -3.12
N GLY A 194 5.72 15.65 -3.72
CA GLY A 194 5.89 16.58 -4.83
C GLY A 194 5.63 15.97 -6.20
N LYS A 195 5.62 16.83 -7.23
CA LYS A 195 5.25 16.45 -8.59
C LYS A 195 6.30 15.60 -9.30
N GLY A 196 5.83 14.79 -10.24
CA GLY A 196 6.69 14.07 -11.18
C GLY A 196 7.32 12.78 -10.63
N LEU A 197 6.87 12.30 -9.46
CA LEU A 197 7.36 11.06 -8.85
C LEU A 197 6.40 9.90 -9.14
N GLU A 198 6.94 8.85 -9.69
CA GLU A 198 6.23 7.57 -9.85
C GLU A 198 6.37 6.73 -8.57
N THR A 199 5.46 5.76 -8.38
CA THR A 199 5.53 4.82 -7.25
C THR A 199 6.93 4.20 -7.11
N ARG A 200 7.55 3.81 -8.23
CA ARG A 200 8.89 3.26 -8.26
C ARG A 200 9.94 4.22 -7.69
N ASP A 201 9.86 5.50 -7.98
CA ASP A 201 10.82 6.49 -7.48
C ASP A 201 10.75 6.61 -5.97
N VAL A 202 9.55 6.57 -5.41
CA VAL A 202 9.32 6.61 -3.96
C VAL A 202 9.90 5.37 -3.29
N VAL A 203 9.54 4.16 -3.76
CA VAL A 203 9.99 2.91 -3.13
C VAL A 203 11.47 2.60 -3.39
N MET A 204 12.08 3.15 -4.43
CA MET A 204 13.53 3.03 -4.69
C MET A 204 14.38 4.03 -3.88
N GLY A 205 13.75 4.80 -2.99
CA GLY A 205 14.46 5.67 -2.05
C GLY A 205 14.89 7.03 -2.60
N LYS A 206 14.25 7.52 -3.68
CA LYS A 206 14.52 8.87 -4.23
C LYS A 206 13.91 10.00 -3.40
N VAL A 207 13.12 9.67 -2.38
CA VAL A 207 12.45 10.65 -1.51
C VAL A 207 12.66 10.34 -0.04
N SER A 208 12.64 11.37 0.78
CA SER A 208 12.56 11.22 2.24
C SER A 208 11.11 10.97 2.66
N PRO A 209 10.86 10.05 3.62
CA PRO A 209 9.51 9.81 4.12
C PRO A 209 8.97 11.03 4.88
N THR A 210 7.65 11.21 4.82
CA THR A 210 6.96 12.16 5.70
C THR A 210 7.02 11.69 7.16
N PRO A 211 6.75 12.56 8.16
CA PRO A 211 6.72 12.15 9.57
C PRO A 211 5.76 10.97 9.84
N GLU A 212 4.60 10.94 9.19
CA GLU A 212 3.64 9.84 9.28
C GLU A 212 4.14 8.59 8.53
N GLY A 213 4.79 8.78 7.38
CA GLY A 213 5.45 7.71 6.64
C GLY A 213 6.56 7.06 7.47
N GLN A 214 7.30 7.85 8.23
CA GLN A 214 8.33 7.34 9.13
C GLN A 214 7.73 6.46 10.26
N LYS A 215 6.51 6.73 10.73
CA LYS A 215 5.81 5.85 11.69
C LYS A 215 5.55 4.48 11.10
N LEU A 216 5.08 4.42 9.83
CA LEU A 216 4.85 3.16 9.15
C LEU A 216 6.16 2.39 8.94
N ILE A 217 7.22 3.06 8.50
CA ILE A 217 8.56 2.47 8.35
C ILE A 217 9.04 1.91 9.69
N SER A 218 8.88 2.67 10.78
CA SER A 218 9.27 2.24 12.12
C SER A 218 8.50 1.00 12.57
N ALA A 219 7.18 0.95 12.31
CA ALA A 219 6.36 -0.21 12.64
C ALA A 219 6.78 -1.47 11.84
N LEU A 220 7.12 -1.31 10.56
CA LEU A 220 7.68 -2.39 9.73
C LEU A 220 9.05 -2.84 10.25
N SER A 221 9.95 -1.90 10.53
CA SER A 221 11.33 -2.19 10.95
C SER A 221 11.41 -2.83 12.33
N GLN A 222 10.48 -2.52 13.25
CA GLN A 222 10.41 -3.18 14.57
C GLN A 222 10.10 -4.67 14.46
N ARG A 223 9.34 -5.05 13.45
CA ARG A 223 8.91 -6.46 13.22
C ARG A 223 9.77 -7.19 12.21
N SER A 224 10.45 -6.45 11.35
CA SER A 224 11.30 -6.99 10.31
C SER A 224 12.45 -6.01 10.04
N PRO A 225 13.47 -5.99 10.93
CA PRO A 225 14.61 -5.10 10.80
C PRO A 225 15.44 -5.44 9.55
N ALA A 226 16.23 -4.47 9.08
CA ALA A 226 17.25 -4.73 8.07
C ALA A 226 18.26 -5.75 8.61
N GLU A 227 18.76 -6.65 7.73
CA GLU A 227 19.84 -7.54 8.11
C GLU A 227 21.10 -6.73 8.41
N LYS A 228 21.73 -7.05 9.53
CA LYS A 228 23.04 -6.47 9.85
C LYS A 228 24.09 -7.27 9.10
N HIS A 229 24.61 -6.68 8.02
CA HIS A 229 25.81 -7.18 7.35
C HIS A 229 27.09 -6.75 8.08
#